data_1f434a4da61b4027f1f4fd646ff27163
#
_entry.id   1f434a4da61b4027f1f4fd646ff27163
#
_cell.length_a   1.000
_cell.length_b   1.000
_cell.length_c   1.000
_cell.angle_alpha   90.00
_cell.angle_beta   90.00
_cell.angle_gamma   90.00
#
_symmetry.space_group_name_H-M   'P 1'
#
loop_
_entity.id
_entity.type
_entity.pdbx_description
1 polymer ?
#
loop_
_entity_poly.entity_id
_entity_poly.type
_entity_poly.pdbx_seq_one_letter_code
_entity_poly.pdbx_strand_id
1 'polypeptide(L)'
;MINSGPIPRLIQATTDEQFRIFSTMINNKKGRGIRQGMPIASLLASFYLQDFEIVLQNAQIEFVRYADDLVVFANTRDEIEKHFELIRHELNKIQLSIPDIGSGKSEIYTSSQTVIFLGLELKKVGTEFKLFIPQKAFSELNKKIIELQGYKKNIKTGLNFYKTCQKMDQICNGYIVCYEFTSNLNEFKKHVEERKSFVYKRLLAPLGIDYTKLSSEKKKYFFNE
;
A
#
# COMPACT_ATOMS: atom_id res chain seq x y z
N MET A 1 -18.98 23.03 13.47
CA MET A 1 -17.82 23.87 13.76
C MET A 1 -16.61 22.99 13.55
N ILE A 2 -15.79 23.27 12.54
CA ILE A 2 -14.48 22.68 12.39
C ILE A 2 -13.65 23.33 13.48
N ASN A 3 -13.27 22.55 14.48
CA ASN A 3 -12.53 23.07 15.61
C ASN A 3 -11.15 23.57 15.14
N SER A 4 -10.65 24.60 15.79
CA SER A 4 -9.45 25.42 15.56
C SER A 4 -8.12 24.68 15.38
N GLY A 5 -8.10 23.59 14.59
CA GLY A 5 -6.90 22.86 14.19
C GLY A 5 -6.08 23.59 13.10
N PRO A 6 -5.22 22.89 12.37
CA PRO A 6 -4.27 23.47 11.40
C PRO A 6 -4.89 24.24 10.21
N ILE A 7 -6.21 24.20 10.05
CA ILE A 7 -6.92 24.97 9.02
C ILE A 7 -6.66 26.50 9.13
N PRO A 8 -6.61 27.15 10.33
CA PRO A 8 -6.27 28.55 10.43
C PRO A 8 -4.92 28.93 9.80
N ARG A 9 -3.92 28.04 9.84
CA ARG A 9 -2.61 28.29 9.19
C ARG A 9 -2.68 28.26 7.66
N LEU A 10 -3.56 27.43 7.12
CA LEU A 10 -3.84 27.36 5.69
C LEU A 10 -4.59 28.63 5.21
N ILE A 11 -5.49 29.14 6.04
CA ILE A 11 -6.26 30.35 5.79
C ILE A 11 -5.35 31.58 5.68
N GLN A 12 -4.30 31.67 6.50
CA GLN A 12 -3.33 32.77 6.44
C GLN A 12 -2.49 32.78 5.16
N ALA A 13 -2.43 31.67 4.43
CA ALA A 13 -1.64 31.52 3.20
C ALA A 13 -2.49 31.71 1.91
N THR A 14 -3.81 31.87 2.01
CA THR A 14 -4.72 31.97 0.86
C THR A 14 -5.43 33.30 0.80
N THR A 15 -5.71 33.79 -0.43
CA THR A 15 -6.60 34.94 -0.63
C THR A 15 -8.06 34.58 -0.26
N ASP A 16 -8.89 35.56 0.11
CA ASP A 16 -10.29 35.37 0.51
C ASP A 16 -11.10 34.60 -0.54
N GLU A 17 -10.82 34.79 -1.81
CA GLU A 17 -11.48 34.08 -2.91
C GLU A 17 -11.04 32.63 -2.99
N GLN A 18 -9.74 32.35 -2.87
CA GLN A 18 -9.21 30.98 -2.80
C GLN A 18 -9.75 30.23 -1.58
N PHE A 19 -9.85 30.93 -0.44
CA PHE A 19 -10.44 30.37 0.77
C PHE A 19 -11.92 30.05 0.59
N ARG A 20 -12.70 30.90 -0.08
CA ARG A 20 -14.12 30.66 -0.38
C ARG A 20 -14.34 29.45 -1.28
N ILE A 21 -13.55 29.33 -2.34
CA ILE A 21 -13.54 28.16 -3.24
C ILE A 21 -13.17 26.91 -2.43
N PHE A 22 -12.11 27.00 -1.66
CA PHE A 22 -11.59 25.91 -0.85
C PHE A 22 -12.60 25.44 0.21
N SER A 23 -13.24 26.36 0.95
CA SER A 23 -14.28 26.03 1.94
C SER A 23 -15.51 25.39 1.31
N THR A 24 -15.86 25.79 0.09
CA THR A 24 -16.97 25.18 -0.67
C THR A 24 -16.62 23.76 -1.13
N MET A 25 -15.37 23.51 -1.48
CA MET A 25 -14.90 22.18 -1.88
C MET A 25 -14.79 21.19 -0.70
N ILE A 26 -14.44 21.69 0.50
CA ILE A 26 -14.28 20.88 1.71
C ILE A 26 -15.64 20.59 2.35
N ASN A 27 -16.62 21.48 2.23
CA ASN A 27 -17.92 21.34 2.86
C ASN A 27 -18.64 20.07 2.36
N ASN A 28 -18.69 19.10 3.24
CA ASN A 28 -19.49 17.92 3.00
C ASN A 28 -20.94 18.21 3.48
N LYS A 29 -21.94 17.55 2.88
CA LYS A 29 -23.37 17.74 3.19
C LYS A 29 -23.73 17.59 4.67
N LYS A 30 -22.87 16.96 5.48
CA LYS A 30 -23.03 16.75 6.92
C LYS A 30 -22.22 17.74 7.79
N GLY A 31 -21.42 18.63 7.19
CA GLY A 31 -20.61 19.62 7.91
C GLY A 31 -19.49 19.01 8.79
N ARG A 32 -19.15 17.74 8.60
CA ARG A 32 -18.10 17.05 9.38
C ARG A 32 -17.18 16.24 8.45
N GLY A 33 -15.87 16.35 8.73
CA GLY A 33 -14.82 15.58 8.06
C GLY A 33 -14.46 16.12 6.68
N ILE A 34 -13.50 15.44 6.04
CA ILE A 34 -12.97 15.77 4.72
C ILE A 34 -13.72 14.94 3.67
N ARG A 35 -14.08 15.56 2.55
CA ARG A 35 -14.78 14.88 1.46
C ARG A 35 -13.83 13.84 0.83
N GLN A 36 -14.28 12.59 0.79
CA GLN A 36 -13.52 11.49 0.15
C GLN A 36 -13.44 11.70 -1.37
N GLY A 37 -12.30 11.29 -1.95
CA GLY A 37 -12.06 11.37 -3.39
C GLY A 37 -11.59 12.74 -3.89
N MET A 38 -11.38 13.71 -3.01
CA MET A 38 -10.74 14.99 -3.40
C MET A 38 -9.22 14.82 -3.49
N PRO A 39 -8.56 15.34 -4.53
CA PRO A 39 -7.08 15.28 -4.64
C PRO A 39 -6.34 15.88 -3.45
N ILE A 40 -6.94 16.88 -2.79
CA ILE A 40 -6.36 17.59 -1.64
C ILE A 40 -6.68 16.93 -0.28
N ALA A 41 -7.50 15.89 -0.26
CA ALA A 41 -7.98 15.30 1.00
C ALA A 41 -6.83 14.76 1.86
N SER A 42 -5.82 14.13 1.27
CA SER A 42 -4.63 13.63 1.97
C SER A 42 -3.80 14.74 2.62
N LEU A 43 -3.65 15.86 1.90
CA LEU A 43 -2.96 17.04 2.42
C LEU A 43 -3.69 17.64 3.61
N LEU A 44 -5.03 17.78 3.50
CA LEU A 44 -5.87 18.29 4.60
C LEU A 44 -5.83 17.38 5.83
N ALA A 45 -5.86 16.05 5.63
CA ALA A 45 -5.73 15.08 6.71
C ALA A 45 -4.36 15.21 7.42
N SER A 46 -3.28 15.42 6.65
CA SER A 46 -1.96 15.64 7.22
C SER A 46 -1.88 16.93 8.02
N PHE A 47 -2.44 18.02 7.54
CA PHE A 47 -2.54 19.26 8.33
C PHE A 47 -3.39 19.10 9.60
N TYR A 48 -4.49 18.36 9.51
CA TYR A 48 -5.36 18.13 10.65
C TYR A 48 -4.69 17.33 11.77
N LEU A 49 -3.80 16.40 11.41
CA LEU A 49 -3.07 15.54 12.33
C LEU A 49 -1.69 16.11 12.72
N GLN A 50 -1.26 17.25 12.19
CA GLN A 50 0.07 17.80 12.41
C GLN A 50 0.38 18.04 13.89
N ASP A 51 -0.54 18.68 14.63
CA ASP A 51 -0.33 18.99 16.05
C ASP A 51 -0.27 17.70 16.89
N PHE A 52 -1.06 16.68 16.53
CA PHE A 52 -0.98 15.36 17.11
C PHE A 52 0.40 14.71 16.89
N GLU A 53 0.94 14.74 15.67
CA GLU A 53 2.27 14.20 15.37
C GLU A 53 3.38 14.94 16.13
N ILE A 54 3.28 16.27 16.28
CA ILE A 54 4.24 17.07 17.08
C ILE A 54 4.24 16.62 18.55
N VAL A 55 3.07 16.32 19.12
CA VAL A 55 2.99 15.81 20.51
C VAL A 55 3.69 14.47 20.62
N LEU A 56 3.50 13.53 19.67
CA LEU A 56 4.18 12.23 19.68
C LEU A 56 5.70 12.39 19.55
N GLN A 57 6.17 13.28 18.67
CA GLN A 57 7.59 13.59 18.49
C GLN A 57 8.21 14.18 19.78
N ASN A 58 7.52 15.12 20.41
CA ASN A 58 7.98 15.73 21.67
C ASN A 58 8.02 14.71 22.82
N ALA A 59 7.13 13.71 22.81
CA ALA A 59 7.13 12.59 23.73
C ALA A 59 8.19 11.52 23.40
N GLN A 60 9.00 11.73 22.34
CA GLN A 60 10.01 10.80 21.83
C GLN A 60 9.45 9.42 21.48
N ILE A 61 8.21 9.37 21.02
CA ILE A 61 7.56 8.14 20.55
C ILE A 61 8.02 7.87 19.13
N GLU A 62 8.56 6.69 18.88
CA GLU A 62 8.88 6.22 17.55
C GLU A 62 7.60 5.73 16.86
N PHE A 63 7.22 6.36 15.76
CA PHE A 63 6.02 6.00 15.00
C PHE A 63 6.16 6.20 13.50
N VAL A 64 5.34 5.49 12.74
CA VAL A 64 5.14 5.68 11.30
C VAL A 64 3.65 5.79 11.06
N ARG A 65 3.23 6.87 10.37
CA ARG A 65 1.84 7.05 9.95
C ARG A 65 1.72 7.12 8.43
N TYR A 66 0.74 6.42 7.91
CA TYR A 66 0.32 6.54 6.52
C TYR A 66 -1.21 6.69 6.48
N ALA A 67 -1.67 7.87 6.13
CA ALA A 67 -3.09 8.26 6.19
C ALA A 67 -3.67 8.05 7.61
N ASP A 68 -4.57 7.08 7.77
CA ASP A 68 -5.20 6.67 9.03
C ASP A 68 -4.49 5.48 9.71
N ASP A 69 -3.58 4.81 9.01
CA ASP A 69 -2.79 3.72 9.58
C ASP A 69 -1.60 4.26 10.38
N LEU A 70 -1.45 3.80 11.62
CA LEU A 70 -0.40 4.20 12.55
C LEU A 70 0.29 2.96 13.13
N VAL A 71 1.61 2.91 13.03
CA VAL A 71 2.47 1.94 13.73
C VAL A 71 3.30 2.68 14.74
N VAL A 72 3.34 2.17 15.97
CA VAL A 72 4.11 2.74 17.10
C VAL A 72 5.06 1.68 17.64
N PHE A 73 6.28 2.08 17.95
CA PHE A 73 7.30 1.20 18.50
C PHE A 73 7.55 1.51 19.97
N ALA A 74 7.82 0.46 20.74
CA ALA A 74 8.19 0.56 22.15
C ALA A 74 9.07 -0.63 22.55
N ASN A 75 9.86 -0.48 23.61
CA ASN A 75 10.73 -1.53 24.12
C ASN A 75 10.01 -2.50 25.04
N THR A 76 8.96 -2.04 25.72
CA THR A 76 8.19 -2.82 26.69
C THR A 76 6.69 -2.71 26.44
N ARG A 77 5.95 -3.68 27.01
CA ARG A 77 4.49 -3.67 26.95
C ARG A 77 3.89 -2.48 27.70
N ASP A 78 4.43 -2.16 28.86
CA ASP A 78 3.95 -1.02 29.67
C ASP A 78 4.17 0.31 28.96
N GLU A 79 5.26 0.44 28.19
CA GLU A 79 5.55 1.61 27.39
C GLU A 79 4.54 1.76 26.23
N ILE A 80 4.25 0.70 25.49
CA ILE A 80 3.29 0.75 24.40
C ILE A 80 1.87 1.04 24.90
N GLU A 81 1.48 0.54 26.06
CA GLU A 81 0.18 0.84 26.68
C GLU A 81 0.08 2.32 27.09
N LYS A 82 1.15 2.91 27.64
CA LYS A 82 1.23 4.36 27.90
C LYS A 82 1.16 5.18 26.63
N HIS A 83 1.88 4.77 25.58
CA HIS A 83 1.81 5.44 24.27
C HIS A 83 0.39 5.38 23.71
N PHE A 84 -0.30 4.24 23.81
CA PHE A 84 -1.68 4.09 23.36
C PHE A 84 -2.64 5.04 24.07
N GLU A 85 -2.53 5.19 25.41
CA GLU A 85 -3.36 6.11 26.18
C GLU A 85 -3.09 7.58 25.81
N LEU A 86 -1.82 7.95 25.59
CA LEU A 86 -1.47 9.29 25.10
C LEU A 86 -2.07 9.55 23.73
N ILE A 87 -1.92 8.61 22.79
CA ILE A 87 -2.48 8.70 21.44
C ILE A 87 -4.00 8.85 21.50
N ARG A 88 -4.67 8.02 22.30
CA ARG A 88 -6.12 8.10 22.52
C ARG A 88 -6.54 9.46 23.03
N HIS A 89 -5.84 9.98 24.03
CA HIS A 89 -6.11 11.28 24.61
C HIS A 89 -5.96 12.42 23.60
N GLU A 90 -4.87 12.45 22.85
CA GLU A 90 -4.60 13.50 21.87
C GLU A 90 -5.56 13.45 20.66
N LEU A 91 -5.91 12.26 20.19
CA LEU A 91 -6.90 12.12 19.12
C LEU A 91 -8.29 12.56 19.58
N ASN A 92 -8.67 12.25 20.82
CA ASN A 92 -9.97 12.71 21.37
C ASN A 92 -10.08 14.24 21.44
N LYS A 93 -8.98 14.96 21.70
CA LYS A 93 -8.98 16.44 21.66
C LYS A 93 -9.39 17.00 20.30
N ILE A 94 -9.05 16.28 19.24
CA ILE A 94 -9.41 16.65 17.85
C ILE A 94 -10.63 15.89 17.33
N GLN A 95 -11.43 15.30 18.24
CA GLN A 95 -12.67 14.58 17.92
C GLN A 95 -12.48 13.33 17.04
N LEU A 96 -11.31 12.72 17.10
CA LEU A 96 -11.02 11.40 16.52
C LEU A 96 -10.96 10.35 17.63
N SER A 97 -11.29 9.11 17.28
CA SER A 97 -11.21 7.98 18.20
C SER A 97 -10.47 6.83 17.57
N ILE A 98 -9.73 6.08 18.39
CA ILE A 98 -9.10 4.82 17.99
C ILE A 98 -9.85 3.66 18.64
N PRO A 99 -9.94 2.50 17.98
CA PRO A 99 -10.48 1.28 18.55
C PRO A 99 -9.62 0.80 19.73
N ASP A 100 -10.24 0.07 20.67
CA ASP A 100 -9.52 -0.54 21.79
C ASP A 100 -8.51 -1.60 21.31
N ILE A 101 -7.46 -1.80 22.10
CA ILE A 101 -6.48 -2.87 21.88
C ILE A 101 -7.20 -4.23 21.92
N GLY A 102 -6.88 -5.09 20.96
CA GLY A 102 -7.52 -6.41 20.82
C GLY A 102 -8.83 -6.40 20.05
N SER A 103 -9.22 -5.27 19.46
CA SER A 103 -10.45 -5.13 18.67
C SER A 103 -10.33 -5.67 17.23
N GLY A 104 -9.15 -6.16 16.82
CA GLY A 104 -8.83 -6.55 15.45
C GLY A 104 -8.43 -5.37 14.53
N LYS A 105 -8.52 -4.14 15.06
CA LYS A 105 -8.06 -2.91 14.38
C LYS A 105 -6.89 -2.25 15.09
N SER A 106 -6.84 -2.37 16.42
CA SER A 106 -5.71 -1.93 17.23
C SER A 106 -5.15 -3.14 17.95
N GLU A 107 -3.90 -3.50 17.65
CA GLU A 107 -3.26 -4.71 18.14
C GLU A 107 -1.84 -4.40 18.65
N ILE A 108 -1.43 -5.10 19.71
CA ILE A 108 -0.04 -5.08 20.20
C ILE A 108 0.65 -6.35 19.73
N TYR A 109 1.77 -6.18 19.06
CA TYR A 109 2.60 -7.28 18.58
C TYR A 109 3.92 -7.33 19.36
N THR A 110 4.37 -8.53 19.65
CA THR A 110 5.73 -8.75 20.16
C THR A 110 6.73 -8.82 19.00
N SER A 111 8.01 -8.62 19.27
CA SER A 111 9.06 -8.66 18.26
C SER A 111 9.22 -10.01 17.55
N SER A 112 8.64 -11.09 18.08
CA SER A 112 8.61 -12.42 17.47
C SER A 112 7.44 -12.62 16.50
N GLN A 113 6.46 -11.72 16.49
CA GLN A 113 5.29 -11.79 15.64
C GLN A 113 5.51 -11.00 14.36
N THR A 114 4.80 -11.43 13.30
CA THR A 114 4.75 -10.69 12.04
C THR A 114 3.65 -9.65 12.08
N VAL A 115 3.99 -8.42 11.76
CA VAL A 115 3.03 -7.31 11.64
C VAL A 115 2.72 -7.09 10.16
N ILE A 116 1.44 -6.97 9.82
CA ILE A 116 1.03 -6.56 8.46
C ILE A 116 0.77 -5.06 8.47
N PHE A 117 1.56 -4.32 7.70
CA PHE A 117 1.40 -2.87 7.53
C PHE A 117 1.50 -2.48 6.07
N LEU A 118 0.52 -1.75 5.55
CA LEU A 118 0.42 -1.32 4.14
C LEU A 118 0.58 -2.47 3.13
N GLY A 119 0.10 -3.67 3.48
CA GLY A 119 0.20 -4.83 2.61
C GLY A 119 1.58 -5.49 2.57
N LEU A 120 2.48 -5.14 3.51
CA LEU A 120 3.78 -5.74 3.71
C LEU A 120 3.85 -6.44 5.06
N GLU A 121 4.72 -7.44 5.16
CA GLU A 121 5.05 -8.10 6.42
C GLU A 121 6.30 -7.47 7.02
N LEU A 122 6.18 -6.90 8.22
CA LEU A 122 7.30 -6.45 9.04
C LEU A 122 7.69 -7.58 10.00
N LYS A 123 8.93 -8.04 9.91
CA LYS A 123 9.49 -9.12 10.73
C LYS A 123 10.84 -8.73 11.29
N LYS A 124 11.13 -9.15 12.53
CA LYS A 124 12.46 -9.04 13.10
C LYS A 124 13.34 -10.17 12.57
N VAL A 125 14.49 -9.81 12.00
CA VAL A 125 15.52 -10.75 11.53
C VAL A 125 16.84 -10.39 12.20
N GLY A 126 17.26 -11.21 13.17
CA GLY A 126 18.37 -10.84 14.05
C GLY A 126 18.02 -9.65 14.92
N THR A 127 18.79 -8.56 14.80
CA THR A 127 18.59 -7.30 15.55
C THR A 127 17.74 -6.27 14.80
N GLU A 128 17.47 -6.49 13.50
CA GLU A 128 16.81 -5.53 12.62
C GLU A 128 15.39 -5.94 12.24
N PHE A 129 14.53 -4.97 12.02
CA PHE A 129 13.25 -5.18 11.37
C PHE A 129 13.39 -5.08 9.85
N LYS A 130 12.81 -6.05 9.12
CA LYS A 130 12.86 -6.12 7.67
C LYS A 130 11.46 -6.28 7.09
N LEU A 131 11.27 -5.72 5.89
CA LEU A 131 10.01 -5.80 5.15
C LEU A 131 10.04 -6.98 4.18
N PHE A 132 8.94 -7.71 4.12
CA PHE A 132 8.74 -8.86 3.24
C PHE A 132 7.44 -8.74 2.45
N ILE A 133 7.45 -9.29 1.25
CA ILE A 133 6.25 -9.46 0.43
C ILE A 133 5.42 -10.59 1.04
N PRO A 134 4.15 -10.34 1.42
CA PRO A 134 3.31 -11.39 1.99
C PRO A 134 2.90 -12.43 0.94
N GLN A 135 2.63 -13.65 1.39
CA GLN A 135 2.18 -14.75 0.52
C GLN A 135 0.88 -14.42 -0.25
N LYS A 136 0.06 -13.54 0.29
CA LYS A 136 -1.12 -13.01 -0.38
C LYS A 136 -0.77 -12.30 -1.69
N ALA A 137 0.30 -11.51 -1.74
CA ALA A 137 0.73 -10.81 -2.95
C ALA A 137 1.18 -11.78 -4.07
N PHE A 138 1.89 -12.87 -3.72
CA PHE A 138 2.22 -13.95 -4.66
C PHE A 138 0.94 -14.57 -5.25
N SER A 139 -0.05 -14.82 -4.41
CA SER A 139 -1.33 -15.42 -4.82
C SER A 139 -2.14 -14.47 -5.71
N GLU A 140 -2.16 -13.19 -5.42
CA GLU A 140 -2.84 -12.16 -6.20
C GLU A 140 -2.19 -11.96 -7.57
N LEU A 141 -0.86 -11.90 -7.61
CA LEU A 141 -0.11 -11.87 -8.87
C LEU A 141 -0.44 -13.10 -9.72
N ASN A 142 -0.39 -14.31 -9.12
CA ASN A 142 -0.75 -15.55 -9.80
C ASN A 142 -2.13 -15.48 -10.46
N LYS A 143 -3.14 -15.03 -9.73
CA LYS A 143 -4.51 -14.90 -10.25
C LYS A 143 -4.54 -14.00 -11.48
N LYS A 144 -3.90 -12.83 -11.41
CA LYS A 144 -3.87 -11.86 -12.53
C LYS A 144 -3.15 -12.40 -13.77
N ILE A 145 -2.02 -13.10 -13.58
CA ILE A 145 -1.24 -13.66 -14.69
C ILE A 145 -1.96 -14.86 -15.32
N ILE A 146 -2.49 -15.78 -14.51
CA ILE A 146 -3.19 -16.96 -15.00
C ILE A 146 -4.45 -16.59 -15.79
N GLU A 147 -5.10 -15.48 -15.50
CA GLU A 147 -6.21 -14.99 -16.30
C GLU A 147 -5.85 -14.74 -17.77
N LEU A 148 -4.59 -14.48 -18.08
CA LEU A 148 -4.09 -14.22 -19.43
C LEU A 148 -3.74 -15.49 -20.23
N GLN A 149 -3.78 -16.68 -19.62
CA GLN A 149 -3.37 -17.94 -20.27
C GLN A 149 -4.35 -18.43 -21.37
N GLY A 150 -5.58 -17.93 -21.38
CA GLY A 150 -6.64 -18.42 -22.26
C GLY A 150 -6.76 -17.60 -23.53
N TYR A 151 -6.20 -18.04 -24.67
CA TYR A 151 -6.23 -17.29 -25.93
C TYR A 151 -7.66 -16.96 -26.39
N LYS A 152 -8.64 -17.89 -26.23
CA LYS A 152 -10.04 -17.63 -26.57
C LYS A 152 -10.67 -16.50 -25.75
N LYS A 153 -10.34 -16.40 -24.47
CA LYS A 153 -10.77 -15.32 -23.59
C LYS A 153 -10.10 -14.01 -23.99
N ASN A 154 -8.81 -14.05 -24.31
CA ASN A 154 -8.04 -12.88 -24.71
C ASN A 154 -8.58 -12.26 -26.00
N ILE A 155 -8.91 -13.08 -27.00
CA ILE A 155 -9.55 -12.60 -28.25
C ILE A 155 -10.87 -11.89 -27.93
N LYS A 156 -11.73 -12.46 -27.09
CA LYS A 156 -13.02 -11.84 -26.71
C LYS A 156 -12.84 -10.49 -26.02
N THR A 157 -11.72 -10.26 -25.36
CA THR A 157 -11.37 -8.99 -24.70
C THR A 157 -10.51 -8.06 -25.55
N GLY A 158 -10.33 -8.36 -26.84
CA GLY A 158 -9.56 -7.55 -27.79
C GLY A 158 -8.04 -7.65 -27.63
N LEU A 159 -7.55 -8.66 -26.88
CA LEU A 159 -6.13 -8.92 -26.68
C LEU A 159 -5.64 -9.92 -27.74
N ASN A 160 -4.74 -9.50 -28.62
CA ASN A 160 -3.92 -10.40 -29.42
C ASN A 160 -2.72 -10.89 -28.60
N PHE A 161 -1.89 -11.76 -29.15
CA PHE A 161 -0.72 -12.32 -28.46
C PHE A 161 0.23 -11.23 -27.93
N TYR A 162 0.60 -10.28 -28.78
CA TYR A 162 1.49 -9.17 -28.40
C TYR A 162 0.93 -8.32 -27.25
N LYS A 163 -0.33 -7.91 -27.35
CA LYS A 163 -1.00 -7.16 -26.26
C LYS A 163 -1.13 -7.97 -24.97
N THR A 164 -1.28 -9.29 -25.08
CA THR A 164 -1.31 -10.18 -23.90
C THR A 164 0.04 -10.20 -23.20
N CYS A 165 1.14 -10.31 -23.95
CA CYS A 165 2.50 -10.25 -23.42
C CYS A 165 2.77 -8.89 -22.76
N GLN A 166 2.48 -7.79 -23.46
CA GLN A 166 2.63 -6.45 -22.88
C GLN A 166 1.85 -6.26 -21.57
N LYS A 167 0.59 -6.72 -21.53
CA LYS A 167 -0.23 -6.63 -20.34
C LYS A 167 0.34 -7.45 -19.19
N MET A 168 0.88 -8.63 -19.47
CA MET A 168 1.55 -9.47 -18.49
C MET A 168 2.80 -8.79 -17.93
N ASP A 169 3.64 -8.21 -18.80
CA ASP A 169 4.83 -7.47 -18.38
C ASP A 169 4.49 -6.24 -17.54
N GLN A 170 3.45 -5.48 -17.92
CA GLN A 170 2.96 -4.34 -17.13
C GLN A 170 2.52 -4.77 -15.72
N ILE A 171 1.77 -5.88 -15.62
CA ILE A 171 1.35 -6.41 -14.31
C ILE A 171 2.58 -6.82 -13.50
N CYS A 172 3.48 -7.61 -14.07
CA CYS A 172 4.66 -8.11 -13.37
C CYS A 172 5.58 -6.98 -12.90
N ASN A 173 5.91 -6.05 -13.80
CA ASN A 173 6.77 -4.90 -13.49
C ASN A 173 6.14 -3.99 -12.43
N GLY A 174 4.81 -3.78 -12.48
CA GLY A 174 4.10 -3.02 -11.46
C GLY A 174 4.29 -3.62 -10.06
N TYR A 175 4.15 -4.95 -9.93
CA TYR A 175 4.39 -5.62 -8.66
C TYR A 175 5.86 -5.57 -8.23
N ILE A 176 6.82 -5.79 -9.15
CA ILE A 176 8.26 -5.74 -8.85
C ILE A 176 8.67 -4.36 -8.34
N VAL A 177 8.21 -3.29 -8.99
CA VAL A 177 8.50 -1.91 -8.59
C VAL A 177 7.88 -1.59 -7.22
N CYS A 178 6.62 -2.00 -6.99
CA CYS A 178 5.97 -1.79 -5.69
C CYS A 178 6.73 -2.44 -4.52
N TYR A 179 7.45 -3.53 -4.78
CA TYR A 179 8.12 -4.31 -3.74
C TYR A 179 9.65 -4.24 -3.79
N GLU A 180 10.23 -3.29 -4.54
CA GLU A 180 11.68 -3.23 -4.79
C GLU A 180 12.56 -3.12 -3.53
N PHE A 181 12.01 -2.59 -2.45
CA PHE A 181 12.71 -2.39 -1.16
C PHE A 181 12.54 -3.56 -0.17
N THR A 182 11.92 -4.67 -0.58
CA THR A 182 11.66 -5.80 0.31
C THR A 182 12.80 -6.84 0.30
N SER A 183 12.97 -7.53 1.43
CA SER A 183 14.08 -8.47 1.63
C SER A 183 13.96 -9.76 0.79
N ASN A 184 12.73 -10.15 0.41
CA ASN A 184 12.47 -11.35 -0.41
C ASN A 184 12.14 -11.03 -1.88
N LEU A 185 12.56 -9.85 -2.38
CA LEU A 185 12.33 -9.45 -3.77
C LEU A 185 12.86 -10.47 -4.78
N ASN A 186 14.04 -11.04 -4.54
CA ASN A 186 14.64 -12.01 -5.47
C ASN A 186 13.81 -13.30 -5.58
N GLU A 187 13.25 -13.77 -4.48
CA GLU A 187 12.31 -14.89 -4.47
C GLU A 187 11.05 -14.55 -5.27
N PHE A 188 10.52 -13.34 -5.07
CA PHE A 188 9.36 -12.85 -5.80
C PHE A 188 9.63 -12.75 -7.30
N LYS A 189 10.78 -12.19 -7.73
CA LYS A 189 11.18 -12.13 -9.14
C LYS A 189 11.26 -13.53 -9.78
N LYS A 190 11.86 -14.49 -9.08
CA LYS A 190 11.91 -15.88 -9.55
C LYS A 190 10.50 -16.45 -9.75
N HIS A 191 9.62 -16.21 -8.79
CA HIS A 191 8.22 -16.64 -8.89
C HIS A 191 7.51 -15.99 -10.09
N VAL A 192 7.74 -14.69 -10.34
CA VAL A 192 7.19 -13.97 -11.51
C VAL A 192 7.62 -14.67 -12.81
N GLU A 193 8.90 -14.96 -12.98
CA GLU A 193 9.41 -15.61 -14.18
C GLU A 193 8.84 -17.03 -14.38
N GLU A 194 8.71 -17.81 -13.31
CA GLU A 194 8.06 -19.12 -13.35
C GLU A 194 6.61 -19.02 -13.84
N ARG A 195 5.87 -18.00 -13.38
CA ARG A 195 4.46 -17.79 -13.78
C ARG A 195 4.34 -17.29 -15.21
N LYS A 196 5.20 -16.37 -15.65
CA LYS A 196 5.28 -15.93 -17.04
C LYS A 196 5.53 -17.12 -17.97
N SER A 197 6.54 -17.92 -17.67
CA SER A 197 6.86 -19.14 -18.42
C SER A 197 5.69 -20.10 -18.52
N PHE A 198 4.93 -20.27 -17.43
CA PHE A 198 3.74 -21.11 -17.43
C PHE A 198 2.67 -20.58 -18.40
N VAL A 199 2.43 -19.28 -18.41
CA VAL A 199 1.42 -18.66 -19.29
C VAL A 199 1.87 -18.74 -20.76
N TYR A 200 3.16 -18.47 -21.06
CA TYR A 200 3.68 -18.61 -22.41
C TYR A 200 3.52 -20.03 -22.99
N LYS A 201 3.82 -21.05 -22.17
CA LYS A 201 3.56 -22.46 -22.57
C LYS A 201 2.10 -22.66 -22.99
N ARG A 202 1.15 -22.12 -22.24
CA ARG A 202 -0.27 -22.26 -22.51
C ARG A 202 -0.72 -21.48 -23.76
N LEU A 203 -0.17 -20.31 -23.98
CA LEU A 203 -0.50 -19.46 -25.14
C LEU A 203 0.08 -20.02 -26.46
N LEU A 204 1.24 -20.68 -26.42
CA LEU A 204 1.93 -21.23 -27.59
C LEU A 204 1.55 -22.67 -27.93
N ALA A 205 1.00 -23.41 -26.97
CA ALA A 205 0.59 -24.80 -27.16
C ALA A 205 -0.38 -25.00 -28.36
N PRO A 206 -1.39 -24.13 -28.59
CA PRO A 206 -2.29 -24.25 -29.75
C PRO A 206 -1.60 -24.09 -31.09
N LEU A 207 -0.38 -23.50 -31.14
CA LEU A 207 0.43 -23.33 -32.33
C LEU A 207 1.43 -24.49 -32.52
N GLY A 208 1.40 -25.50 -31.68
CA GLY A 208 2.38 -26.59 -31.65
C GLY A 208 3.79 -26.17 -31.22
N ILE A 209 3.94 -24.97 -30.63
CA ILE A 209 5.23 -24.44 -30.21
C ILE A 209 5.47 -24.83 -28.75
N ASP A 210 6.53 -25.58 -28.50
CA ASP A 210 7.00 -25.88 -27.15
C ASP A 210 7.96 -24.78 -26.65
N TYR A 211 7.42 -23.91 -25.79
CA TYR A 211 8.18 -22.81 -25.19
C TYR A 211 9.45 -23.27 -24.45
N THR A 212 9.44 -24.47 -23.85
CA THR A 212 10.58 -24.98 -23.12
C THR A 212 11.78 -25.31 -24.01
N LYS A 213 11.54 -25.61 -25.28
CA LYS A 213 12.55 -25.94 -26.29
C LYS A 213 13.10 -24.71 -27.02
N LEU A 214 12.59 -23.52 -26.74
CA LEU A 214 13.12 -22.28 -27.30
C LEU A 214 14.48 -21.95 -26.65
N SER A 215 15.45 -21.58 -27.50
CA SER A 215 16.73 -21.07 -27.00
C SER A 215 16.57 -19.75 -26.24
N SER A 216 17.51 -19.43 -25.37
CA SER A 216 17.50 -18.15 -24.60
C SER A 216 17.46 -16.94 -25.54
N GLU A 217 18.14 -16.99 -26.68
CA GLU A 217 18.13 -15.93 -27.70
C GLU A 217 16.72 -15.73 -28.31
N LYS A 218 16.02 -16.84 -28.64
CA LYS A 218 14.64 -16.77 -29.13
C LYS A 218 13.68 -16.26 -28.07
N LYS A 219 13.86 -16.66 -26.81
CA LYS A 219 13.05 -16.14 -25.70
C LYS A 219 13.25 -14.65 -25.53
N LYS A 220 14.50 -14.19 -25.55
CA LYS A 220 14.83 -12.76 -25.48
C LYS A 220 14.21 -11.98 -26.64
N TYR A 221 14.28 -12.49 -27.87
CA TYR A 221 13.75 -11.80 -29.04
C TYR A 221 12.22 -11.71 -29.04
N PHE A 222 11.52 -12.79 -28.71
CA PHE A 222 10.06 -12.86 -28.81
C PHE A 222 9.32 -12.43 -27.55
N PHE A 223 9.94 -12.54 -26.37
CA PHE A 223 9.27 -12.38 -25.07
C PHE A 223 9.96 -11.38 -24.14
N ASN A 224 11.09 -10.82 -24.57
CA ASN A 224 11.85 -9.83 -23.81
C ASN A 224 12.39 -10.36 -22.46
N GLU A 225 12.76 -11.67 -22.41
CA GLU A 225 13.28 -12.38 -21.21
C GLU A 225 14.82 -12.47 -21.21
#